data_e0a26d4436d263279729460f5d246d10
#
_entry.id   e0a26d4436d263279729460f5d246d10
#
_cell.length_a   1.000
_cell.length_b   1.000
_cell.length_c   1.000
_cell.angle_alpha   90.00
_cell.angle_beta   90.00
_cell.angle_gamma   90.00
#
_symmetry.space_group_name_H-M   'P 1'
#
loop_
_entity.id
_entity.type
_entity.pdbx_description
1 polymer ?
#
loop_
_entity_poly.entity_id
_entity_poly.type
_entity_poly.pdbx_seq_one_letter_code
_entity_poly.pdbx_strand_id
1 'polypeptide(L)'
;MFNENHMHIFMNGTDYKQAVYDMKQGKNEEVVRKNLRSYKEAGITWLRDGGDHYGASVLARKLAPEYGIVYRTPCFGIHKKGHYGGIVGLAFEDMTEYHTLVKKAKQQHADFIKIMISGIMDFSTDGSLTEDSLTDTEITEMIHIAHEEGMSVMAHTNGQRAIKAVVRAGVDSLEHGNFMDNECICMLAESDTVYVPTVSTIRNLIGDDRFPQDTIQNLWLCQKDILSRCYTQGVHLALGSDAGAYRVLHARGIQDEYEAFKEAIGDTPLLKARLIEGQKRIQEKF
;
A
#
# COMPACT_ATOMS: atom_id res chain seq x y z
N MET A 1 7.62 -18.44 3.71
CA MET A 1 8.11 -17.12 3.34
C MET A 1 6.91 -16.22 3.17
N PHE A 2 7.02 -14.92 3.45
CA PHE A 2 5.90 -13.99 3.30
C PHE A 2 5.83 -13.45 1.87
N ASN A 3 4.63 -13.09 1.44
CA ASN A 3 4.36 -12.35 0.20
C ASN A 3 4.67 -10.87 0.39
N GLU A 4 4.82 -10.16 -0.73
CA GLU A 4 4.82 -8.69 -0.73
C GLU A 4 3.44 -8.19 -1.17
N ASN A 5 2.65 -7.68 -0.23
CA ASN A 5 1.27 -7.28 -0.50
C ASN A 5 1.09 -5.78 -0.80
N HIS A 6 2.18 -5.00 -0.78
CA HIS A 6 2.18 -3.59 -1.18
C HIS A 6 3.57 -3.15 -1.62
N MET A 7 3.75 -2.88 -2.91
CA MET A 7 4.97 -2.32 -3.46
C MET A 7 4.68 -1.51 -4.74
N HIS A 8 5.66 -0.80 -5.26
CA HIS A 8 5.62 -0.07 -6.52
C HIS A 8 6.82 -0.44 -7.40
N ILE A 9 6.62 -1.35 -8.36
CA ILE A 9 7.70 -2.00 -9.12
C ILE A 9 8.60 -1.02 -9.85
N PHE A 10 8.09 0.14 -10.26
CA PHE A 10 8.84 1.14 -11.02
C PHE A 10 9.74 2.02 -10.14
N MET A 11 9.43 2.14 -8.85
CA MET A 11 10.21 2.96 -7.91
C MET A 11 11.49 2.24 -7.46
N ASN A 12 12.48 2.98 -6.98
CA ASN A 12 13.82 2.44 -6.71
C ASN A 12 14.21 2.44 -5.21
N GLY A 13 13.36 2.92 -4.32
CA GLY A 13 13.64 2.98 -2.88
C GLY A 13 14.63 4.07 -2.44
N THR A 14 15.10 4.91 -3.36
CA THR A 14 16.09 5.96 -3.07
C THR A 14 15.69 7.34 -3.58
N ASP A 15 15.29 7.45 -4.83
CA ASP A 15 14.88 8.70 -5.47
C ASP A 15 13.73 8.44 -6.46
N TYR A 16 12.51 8.85 -6.07
CA TYR A 16 11.35 8.70 -6.94
C TYR A 16 11.41 9.56 -8.20
N LYS A 17 12.10 10.73 -8.17
CA LYS A 17 12.25 11.60 -9.35
C LYS A 17 13.11 10.93 -10.40
N GLN A 18 14.20 10.27 -9.97
CA GLN A 18 15.03 9.47 -10.86
C GLN A 18 14.26 8.26 -11.40
N ALA A 19 13.47 7.57 -10.58
CA ALA A 19 12.63 6.45 -11.03
C ALA A 19 11.63 6.90 -12.10
N VAL A 20 10.91 8.01 -11.88
CA VAL A 20 10.00 8.59 -12.88
C VAL A 20 10.73 9.01 -14.16
N TYR A 21 11.92 9.59 -14.04
CA TYR A 21 12.74 9.95 -15.20
C TYR A 21 13.11 8.70 -16.01
N ASP A 22 13.55 7.63 -15.36
CA ASP A 22 13.91 6.38 -16.03
C ASP A 22 12.72 5.77 -16.79
N MET A 23 11.52 5.81 -16.21
CA MET A 23 10.29 5.38 -16.89
C MET A 23 10.02 6.21 -18.16
N LYS A 24 10.15 7.53 -18.07
CA LYS A 24 9.98 8.44 -19.21
C LYS A 24 11.04 8.26 -20.29
N GLN A 25 12.21 7.71 -19.95
CA GLN A 25 13.26 7.34 -20.92
C GLN A 25 13.09 5.93 -21.52
N GLY A 26 11.99 5.23 -21.20
CA GLY A 26 11.70 3.90 -21.73
C GLY A 26 12.48 2.76 -21.07
N LYS A 27 13.04 2.96 -19.87
CA LYS A 27 13.78 1.92 -19.13
C LYS A 27 12.89 0.93 -18.37
N ASN A 28 11.59 0.88 -18.65
CA ASN A 28 10.62 0.07 -17.91
C ASN A 28 11.06 -1.39 -17.82
N GLU A 29 11.47 -2.01 -18.91
CA GLU A 29 11.83 -3.44 -18.90
C GLU A 29 13.09 -3.71 -18.08
N GLU A 30 14.11 -2.86 -18.17
CA GLU A 30 15.34 -2.99 -17.37
C GLU A 30 15.03 -2.95 -15.86
N VAL A 31 14.27 -1.94 -15.43
CA VAL A 31 13.90 -1.74 -14.02
C VAL A 31 13.02 -2.89 -13.53
N VAL A 32 12.00 -3.25 -14.28
CA VAL A 32 11.08 -4.35 -13.92
C VAL A 32 11.83 -5.67 -13.80
N ARG A 33 12.66 -6.03 -14.78
CA ARG A 33 13.44 -7.27 -14.71
C ARG A 33 14.43 -7.30 -13.56
N LYS A 34 15.08 -6.18 -13.25
CA LYS A 34 15.95 -6.05 -12.07
C LYS A 34 15.18 -6.33 -10.79
N ASN A 35 14.02 -5.71 -10.60
CA ASN A 35 13.24 -5.83 -9.36
C ASN A 35 12.58 -7.22 -9.24
N LEU A 36 12.03 -7.79 -10.32
CA LEU A 36 11.51 -9.17 -10.31
C LEU A 36 12.60 -10.20 -9.97
N ARG A 37 13.83 -9.99 -10.47
CA ARG A 37 14.97 -10.86 -10.12
C ARG A 37 15.27 -10.81 -8.63
N SER A 38 15.28 -9.63 -8.01
CA SER A 38 15.54 -9.51 -6.57
C SER A 38 14.49 -10.25 -5.72
N TYR A 39 13.21 -10.20 -6.10
CA TYR A 39 12.15 -10.97 -5.44
C TYR A 39 12.32 -12.48 -5.63
N LYS A 40 12.66 -12.93 -6.84
CA LYS A 40 12.98 -14.34 -7.11
C LYS A 40 14.14 -14.84 -6.26
N GLU A 41 15.24 -14.09 -6.20
CA GLU A 41 16.43 -14.43 -5.40
C GLU A 41 16.12 -14.49 -3.90
N ALA A 42 15.21 -13.65 -3.43
CA ALA A 42 14.70 -13.68 -2.06
C ALA A 42 13.67 -14.81 -1.82
N GLY A 43 13.25 -15.54 -2.87
CA GLY A 43 12.26 -16.61 -2.80
C GLY A 43 10.82 -16.11 -2.60
N ILE A 44 10.51 -14.84 -2.92
CA ILE A 44 9.18 -14.26 -2.84
C ILE A 44 8.47 -14.53 -4.17
N THR A 45 7.33 -15.22 -4.11
CA THR A 45 6.64 -15.74 -5.29
C THR A 45 5.28 -15.12 -5.56
N TRP A 46 4.83 -14.17 -4.73
CA TRP A 46 3.58 -13.45 -4.92
C TRP A 46 3.77 -11.98 -4.55
N LEU A 47 3.37 -11.10 -5.49
CA LEU A 47 3.52 -9.65 -5.38
C LEU A 47 2.18 -8.96 -5.69
N ARG A 48 1.80 -7.94 -4.89
CA ARG A 48 0.70 -7.02 -5.16
C ARG A 48 1.27 -5.60 -5.29
N ASP A 49 1.14 -5.05 -6.48
CA ASP A 49 1.66 -3.73 -6.87
C ASP A 49 0.59 -2.65 -6.69
N GLY A 50 0.99 -1.46 -6.27
CA GLY A 50 0.10 -0.28 -6.17
C GLY A 50 -0.20 0.39 -7.51
N GLY A 51 0.36 -0.10 -8.62
CA GLY A 51 0.15 0.43 -9.97
C GLY A 51 1.05 1.61 -10.34
N ASP A 52 1.02 1.95 -11.62
CA ASP A 52 1.66 3.15 -12.18
C ASP A 52 1.05 3.53 -13.53
N HIS A 53 1.16 4.79 -13.93
CA HIS A 53 0.68 5.23 -15.23
C HIS A 53 1.76 5.25 -16.33
N TYR A 54 2.95 4.67 -16.06
CA TYR A 54 4.05 4.54 -17.01
C TYR A 54 4.07 3.19 -17.72
N GLY A 55 3.20 2.24 -17.29
CA GLY A 55 3.07 0.90 -17.86
C GLY A 55 4.06 -0.13 -17.31
N ALA A 56 4.84 0.22 -16.28
CA ALA A 56 5.81 -0.70 -15.67
C ALA A 56 5.09 -1.86 -14.94
N SER A 57 4.01 -1.58 -14.21
CA SER A 57 3.24 -2.61 -13.49
C SER A 57 2.54 -3.59 -14.44
N VAL A 58 2.01 -3.10 -15.56
CA VAL A 58 1.43 -3.95 -16.62
C VAL A 58 2.51 -4.82 -17.28
N LEU A 59 3.68 -4.25 -17.55
CA LEU A 59 4.82 -5.00 -18.05
C LEU A 59 5.31 -6.04 -17.03
N ALA A 60 5.37 -5.68 -15.75
CA ALA A 60 5.77 -6.60 -14.68
C ALA A 60 4.84 -7.82 -14.60
N ARG A 61 3.52 -7.63 -14.68
CA ARG A 61 2.56 -8.74 -14.74
C ARG A 61 2.84 -9.70 -15.90
N LYS A 62 3.21 -9.16 -17.07
CA LYS A 62 3.57 -9.96 -18.25
C LYS A 62 4.87 -10.74 -18.04
N LEU A 63 5.87 -10.14 -17.39
CA LEU A 63 7.20 -10.72 -17.21
C LEU A 63 7.33 -11.60 -15.96
N ALA A 64 6.53 -11.39 -14.93
CA ALA A 64 6.62 -12.09 -13.64
C ALA A 64 6.61 -13.63 -13.75
N PRO A 65 5.85 -14.27 -14.65
CA PRO A 65 5.90 -15.72 -14.82
C PRO A 65 7.29 -16.28 -15.21
N GLU A 66 8.14 -15.50 -15.90
CA GLU A 66 9.52 -15.89 -16.22
C GLU A 66 10.38 -16.05 -14.96
N TYR A 67 9.96 -15.45 -13.86
CA TYR A 67 10.62 -15.50 -12.54
C TYR A 67 9.92 -16.46 -11.56
N GLY A 68 8.83 -17.11 -11.97
CA GLY A 68 8.00 -17.96 -11.10
C GLY A 68 7.19 -17.14 -10.07
N ILE A 69 6.83 -15.91 -10.43
CA ILE A 69 6.11 -14.97 -9.56
C ILE A 69 4.67 -14.80 -10.06
N VAL A 70 3.71 -14.91 -9.15
CA VAL A 70 2.34 -14.43 -9.34
C VAL A 70 2.30 -12.94 -9.04
N TYR A 71 1.81 -12.15 -9.97
CA TYR A 71 1.82 -10.68 -9.88
C TYR A 71 0.42 -10.12 -10.04
N ARG A 72 0.00 -9.30 -9.09
CA ARG A 72 -1.30 -8.61 -9.07
C ARG A 72 -1.11 -7.11 -9.19
N THR A 73 -1.89 -6.46 -10.04
CA THR A 73 -1.78 -5.02 -10.29
C THR A 73 -3.13 -4.37 -10.62
N PRO A 74 -3.38 -3.14 -10.15
CA PRO A 74 -4.51 -2.32 -10.57
C PRO A 74 -4.26 -1.66 -11.94
N CYS A 75 -3.15 -1.94 -12.60
CA CYS A 75 -2.57 -1.25 -13.75
C CYS A 75 -2.12 0.18 -13.40
N PHE A 76 -2.98 0.99 -12.82
CA PHE A 76 -2.72 2.36 -12.33
C PHE A 76 -3.55 2.64 -11.08
N GLY A 77 -3.08 3.57 -10.24
CA GLY A 77 -3.87 4.12 -9.15
C GLY A 77 -4.87 5.16 -9.66
N ILE A 78 -5.89 5.45 -8.86
CA ILE A 78 -6.88 6.49 -9.16
C ILE A 78 -6.87 7.52 -8.03
N HIS A 79 -6.75 8.80 -8.36
CA HIS A 79 -6.75 9.88 -7.38
C HIS A 79 -7.61 11.06 -7.85
N LYS A 80 -8.14 11.84 -6.90
CA LYS A 80 -8.88 13.05 -7.24
C LYS A 80 -7.91 14.14 -7.71
N LYS A 81 -8.28 14.89 -8.74
CA LYS A 81 -7.48 16.01 -9.25
C LYS A 81 -7.16 17.02 -8.15
N GLY A 82 -5.90 17.42 -8.08
CA GLY A 82 -5.40 18.32 -7.02
C GLY A 82 -5.07 17.61 -5.69
N HIS A 83 -5.30 16.30 -5.56
CA HIS A 83 -4.95 15.49 -4.40
C HIS A 83 -3.76 14.56 -4.68
N TYR A 84 -3.22 13.98 -3.60
CA TYR A 84 -2.13 13.01 -3.64
C TYR A 84 -2.44 11.81 -4.56
N GLY A 85 -1.42 11.30 -5.26
CA GLY A 85 -1.51 10.08 -6.07
C GLY A 85 -0.98 10.23 -7.51
N GLY A 86 -0.68 11.45 -7.95
CA GLY A 86 -0.27 11.72 -9.34
C GLY A 86 1.02 11.01 -9.79
N ILE A 87 1.83 10.47 -8.88
CA ILE A 87 3.02 9.69 -9.20
C ILE A 87 2.64 8.30 -9.73
N VAL A 88 1.58 7.71 -9.20
CA VAL A 88 1.17 6.32 -9.49
C VAL A 88 -0.15 6.23 -10.25
N GLY A 89 -0.92 7.31 -10.31
CA GLY A 89 -2.32 7.25 -10.72
C GLY A 89 -2.74 8.21 -11.81
N LEU A 90 -3.98 7.99 -12.28
CA LEU A 90 -4.73 8.88 -13.16
C LEU A 90 -5.71 9.69 -12.32
N ALA A 91 -5.89 10.97 -12.69
CA ALA A 91 -6.76 11.88 -11.97
C ALA A 91 -8.20 11.80 -12.49
N PHE A 92 -9.16 12.01 -11.58
CA PHE A 92 -10.57 12.27 -11.89
C PHE A 92 -11.02 13.61 -11.26
N GLU A 93 -12.02 14.27 -11.84
CA GLU A 93 -12.61 15.49 -11.30
C GLU A 93 -13.96 15.20 -10.61
N ASP A 94 -14.77 14.29 -11.16
CA ASP A 94 -16.06 13.88 -10.62
C ASP A 94 -16.26 12.35 -10.65
N MET A 95 -17.35 11.87 -10.05
CA MET A 95 -17.63 10.43 -9.96
C MET A 95 -17.92 9.78 -11.32
N THR A 96 -18.34 10.54 -12.33
CA THR A 96 -18.51 10.02 -13.71
C THR A 96 -17.16 9.69 -14.33
N GLU A 97 -16.17 10.57 -14.16
CA GLU A 97 -14.80 10.31 -14.58
C GLU A 97 -14.17 9.18 -13.78
N TYR A 98 -14.39 9.14 -12.45
CA TYR A 98 -13.95 8.02 -11.63
C TYR A 98 -14.47 6.68 -12.15
N HIS A 99 -15.77 6.55 -12.40
CA HIS A 99 -16.38 5.34 -12.96
C HIS A 99 -15.78 4.96 -14.33
N THR A 100 -15.48 5.97 -15.15
CA THR A 100 -14.81 5.76 -16.44
C THR A 100 -13.40 5.19 -16.25
N LEU A 101 -12.66 5.65 -15.23
CA LEU A 101 -11.33 5.10 -14.89
C LEU A 101 -11.42 3.67 -14.34
N VAL A 102 -12.43 3.35 -13.52
CA VAL A 102 -12.67 1.97 -13.05
C VAL A 102 -12.92 1.03 -14.23
N LYS A 103 -13.77 1.43 -15.18
CA LYS A 103 -14.01 0.66 -16.41
C LYS A 103 -12.76 0.52 -17.27
N LYS A 104 -11.95 1.57 -17.37
CA LYS A 104 -10.66 1.52 -18.07
C LYS A 104 -9.71 0.53 -17.43
N ALA A 105 -9.59 0.50 -16.11
CA ALA A 105 -8.76 -0.48 -15.38
C ALA A 105 -9.24 -1.91 -15.68
N LYS A 106 -10.54 -2.15 -15.60
CA LYS A 106 -11.15 -3.45 -15.94
C LYS A 106 -10.88 -3.87 -17.39
N GLN A 107 -10.97 -2.95 -18.35
CA GLN A 107 -10.62 -3.22 -19.77
C GLN A 107 -9.12 -3.54 -19.96
N GLN A 108 -8.24 -3.02 -19.11
CA GLN A 108 -6.84 -3.35 -19.08
C GLN A 108 -6.52 -4.62 -18.28
N HIS A 109 -7.56 -5.36 -17.88
CA HIS A 109 -7.45 -6.57 -17.06
C HIS A 109 -6.76 -6.31 -15.71
N ALA A 110 -7.04 -5.16 -15.07
CA ALA A 110 -6.63 -4.93 -13.69
C ALA A 110 -7.16 -6.04 -12.79
N ASP A 111 -6.37 -6.46 -11.82
CA ASP A 111 -6.77 -7.48 -10.84
C ASP A 111 -7.69 -6.87 -9.77
N PHE A 112 -7.56 -5.56 -9.50
CA PHE A 112 -8.30 -4.79 -8.50
C PHE A 112 -8.22 -3.29 -8.79
N ILE A 113 -8.89 -2.45 -7.99
CA ILE A 113 -8.82 -0.98 -8.05
C ILE A 113 -7.96 -0.44 -6.90
N LYS A 114 -6.98 0.41 -7.22
CA LYS A 114 -6.20 1.19 -6.23
C LYS A 114 -6.70 2.63 -6.19
N ILE A 115 -7.08 3.10 -4.99
CA ILE A 115 -7.56 4.47 -4.77
C ILE A 115 -6.71 5.21 -3.75
N MET A 116 -6.59 6.54 -3.93
CA MET A 116 -5.93 7.45 -3.01
C MET A 116 -6.97 8.29 -2.28
N ILE A 117 -7.07 8.12 -0.97
CA ILE A 117 -8.13 8.74 -0.14
C ILE A 117 -7.61 9.96 0.63
N SER A 118 -6.34 9.96 1.00
CA SER A 118 -5.73 11.02 1.81
C SER A 118 -4.33 11.35 1.31
N GLY A 119 -3.73 12.41 1.87
CA GLY A 119 -2.30 12.66 1.77
C GLY A 119 -1.46 11.61 2.49
N ILE A 120 -0.15 11.72 2.32
CA ILE A 120 0.84 10.94 3.04
C ILE A 120 1.17 11.59 4.39
N MET A 121 1.82 10.84 5.27
CA MET A 121 2.38 11.35 6.50
C MET A 121 3.46 12.40 6.20
N ASP A 122 3.44 13.52 6.92
CA ASP A 122 4.52 14.51 6.88
C ASP A 122 5.63 14.08 7.84
N PHE A 123 6.73 13.62 7.29
CA PHE A 123 7.89 13.20 8.09
C PHE A 123 8.70 14.37 8.68
N SER A 124 8.34 15.60 8.35
CA SER A 124 8.97 16.80 8.90
C SER A 124 8.22 17.36 10.11
N THR A 125 6.95 16.96 10.27
CA THR A 125 6.04 17.46 11.31
C THR A 125 5.32 16.29 11.99
N ASP A 126 5.39 16.21 13.31
CA ASP A 126 4.72 15.17 14.08
C ASP A 126 3.19 15.29 14.00
N GLY A 127 2.52 14.17 13.69
CA GLY A 127 1.05 14.05 13.74
C GLY A 127 0.29 14.67 12.57
N SER A 128 0.94 15.09 11.49
CA SER A 128 0.27 15.73 10.34
C SER A 128 0.30 14.90 9.05
N LEU A 129 -0.64 15.20 8.16
CA LEU A 129 -0.71 14.71 6.79
C LEU A 129 -0.44 15.85 5.82
N THR A 130 0.07 15.54 4.63
CA THR A 130 0.39 16.53 3.60
C THR A 130 -0.84 17.18 3.00
N GLU A 131 -2.02 16.58 3.16
CA GLU A 131 -3.32 17.12 2.73
C GLU A 131 -4.48 16.42 3.47
N ASP A 132 -5.65 17.05 3.42
CA ASP A 132 -6.90 16.46 3.92
C ASP A 132 -7.35 15.27 3.07
N SER A 133 -8.12 14.38 3.68
CA SER A 133 -8.75 13.26 2.97
C SER A 133 -10.00 13.72 2.20
N LEU A 134 -10.39 12.91 1.20
CA LEU A 134 -11.66 13.05 0.50
C LEU A 134 -12.84 13.04 1.47
N THR A 135 -14.01 13.52 1.05
CA THR A 135 -15.23 13.48 1.87
C THR A 135 -15.72 12.06 2.06
N ASP A 136 -16.45 11.81 3.15
CA ASP A 136 -17.01 10.48 3.46
C ASP A 136 -17.97 10.00 2.34
N THR A 137 -18.69 10.92 1.71
CA THR A 137 -19.57 10.61 0.56
C THR A 137 -18.77 10.13 -0.64
N GLU A 138 -17.72 10.87 -1.04
CA GLU A 138 -16.84 10.46 -2.15
C GLU A 138 -16.18 9.12 -1.88
N ILE A 139 -15.66 8.90 -0.67
CA ILE A 139 -15.03 7.65 -0.26
C ILE A 139 -16.01 6.49 -0.44
N THR A 140 -17.23 6.64 0.09
CA THR A 140 -18.27 5.60 0.01
C THR A 140 -18.65 5.31 -1.42
N GLU A 141 -18.88 6.34 -2.24
CA GLU A 141 -19.26 6.20 -3.64
C GLU A 141 -18.15 5.54 -4.47
N MET A 142 -16.89 5.91 -4.25
CA MET A 142 -15.75 5.30 -4.95
C MET A 142 -15.64 3.80 -4.70
N ILE A 143 -15.77 3.37 -3.44
CA ILE A 143 -15.69 1.95 -3.07
C ILE A 143 -16.87 1.18 -3.65
N HIS A 144 -18.10 1.72 -3.56
CA HIS A 144 -19.31 1.08 -4.10
C HIS A 144 -19.25 0.95 -5.63
N ILE A 145 -18.82 1.97 -6.37
CA ILE A 145 -18.65 1.90 -7.82
C ILE A 145 -17.66 0.78 -8.21
N ALA A 146 -16.54 0.66 -7.50
CA ALA A 146 -15.59 -0.41 -7.79
C ALA A 146 -16.18 -1.80 -7.50
N HIS A 147 -16.90 -1.97 -6.39
CA HIS A 147 -17.58 -3.23 -6.04
C HIS A 147 -18.71 -3.59 -7.00
N GLU A 148 -19.50 -2.62 -7.47
CA GLU A 148 -20.54 -2.84 -8.50
C GLU A 148 -19.94 -3.31 -9.84
N GLU A 149 -18.73 -2.88 -10.16
CA GLU A 149 -17.99 -3.38 -11.31
C GLU A 149 -17.29 -4.75 -11.05
N GLY A 150 -17.47 -5.33 -9.85
CA GLY A 150 -16.92 -6.62 -9.44
C GLY A 150 -15.42 -6.58 -9.14
N MET A 151 -14.90 -5.41 -8.71
CA MET A 151 -13.49 -5.19 -8.44
C MET A 151 -13.25 -4.93 -6.95
N SER A 152 -12.31 -5.64 -6.34
CA SER A 152 -11.83 -5.35 -4.97
C SER A 152 -11.08 -4.03 -4.92
N VAL A 153 -11.03 -3.41 -3.73
CA VAL A 153 -10.43 -2.08 -3.52
C VAL A 153 -9.26 -2.12 -2.56
N MET A 154 -8.11 -1.65 -3.01
CA MET A 154 -6.91 -1.34 -2.24
C MET A 154 -6.84 0.17 -2.00
N ALA A 155 -6.98 0.64 -0.73
CA ALA A 155 -7.08 2.07 -0.43
C ALA A 155 -5.88 2.60 0.35
N HIS A 156 -5.12 3.54 -0.25
CA HIS A 156 -4.20 4.39 0.48
C HIS A 156 -4.99 5.34 1.37
N THR A 157 -4.89 5.20 2.69
CA THR A 157 -5.73 5.94 3.64
C THR A 157 -4.99 6.21 4.94
N ASN A 158 -4.97 7.47 5.36
CA ASN A 158 -4.42 7.93 6.62
C ASN A 158 -5.42 8.85 7.32
N GLY A 159 -5.34 8.93 8.64
CA GLY A 159 -6.18 9.77 9.47
C GLY A 159 -7.52 9.13 9.87
N GLN A 160 -7.93 9.38 11.12
CA GLN A 160 -9.05 8.71 11.78
C GLN A 160 -10.35 8.76 10.98
N ARG A 161 -10.73 9.94 10.46
CA ARG A 161 -11.99 10.14 9.72
C ARG A 161 -12.01 9.29 8.45
N ALA A 162 -10.96 9.35 7.66
CA ALA A 162 -10.87 8.62 6.40
C ALA A 162 -10.86 7.11 6.62
N ILE A 163 -10.11 6.63 7.64
CA ILE A 163 -10.05 5.21 7.99
C ILE A 163 -11.45 4.68 8.35
N LYS A 164 -12.19 5.41 9.20
CA LYS A 164 -13.57 5.04 9.55
C LYS A 164 -14.48 5.03 8.32
N ALA A 165 -14.33 5.99 7.41
CA ALA A 165 -15.14 6.06 6.20
C ALA A 165 -14.88 4.88 5.25
N VAL A 166 -13.60 4.53 4.97
CA VAL A 166 -13.28 3.40 4.09
C VAL A 166 -13.72 2.05 4.69
N VAL A 167 -13.56 1.87 6.01
CA VAL A 167 -13.97 0.62 6.69
C VAL A 167 -15.50 0.49 6.67
N ARG A 168 -16.26 1.55 6.94
CA ARG A 168 -17.74 1.55 6.81
C ARG A 168 -18.20 1.25 5.39
N ALA A 169 -17.48 1.72 4.38
CA ALA A 169 -17.79 1.45 2.98
C ALA A 169 -17.40 0.04 2.53
N GLY A 170 -16.74 -0.76 3.38
CA GLY A 170 -16.39 -2.15 3.09
C GLY A 170 -15.13 -2.32 2.23
N VAL A 171 -14.13 -1.45 2.39
CA VAL A 171 -12.87 -1.56 1.68
C VAL A 171 -12.21 -2.94 1.89
N ASP A 172 -11.62 -3.53 0.85
CA ASP A 172 -11.02 -4.87 0.93
C ASP A 172 -9.66 -4.86 1.60
N SER A 173 -8.83 -3.84 1.35
CA SER A 173 -7.61 -3.62 2.14
C SER A 173 -7.34 -2.14 2.40
N LEU A 174 -6.94 -1.87 3.65
CA LEU A 174 -6.51 -0.57 4.14
C LEU A 174 -4.99 -0.54 4.15
N GLU A 175 -4.40 0.39 3.39
CA GLU A 175 -2.96 0.58 3.32
C GLU A 175 -2.53 1.75 4.22
N HIS A 176 -1.38 1.62 4.86
CA HIS A 176 -0.74 2.56 5.79
C HIS A 176 -1.51 2.76 7.10
N GLY A 177 -2.71 3.33 7.08
CA GLY A 177 -3.57 3.48 8.25
C GLY A 177 -2.96 4.29 9.37
N ASN A 178 -2.12 5.30 9.06
CA ASN A 178 -1.47 6.10 10.07
C ASN A 178 -2.47 6.95 10.86
N PHE A 179 -2.17 7.21 12.14
CA PHE A 179 -2.97 8.02 13.06
C PHE A 179 -4.36 7.44 13.38
N MET A 180 -4.48 6.12 13.48
CA MET A 180 -5.70 5.44 13.97
C MET A 180 -5.96 5.77 15.44
N ASP A 181 -7.24 5.98 15.77
CA ASP A 181 -7.74 5.94 17.15
C ASP A 181 -8.28 4.55 17.53
N ASN A 182 -8.75 4.43 18.78
CA ASN A 182 -9.34 3.19 19.27
C ASN A 182 -10.57 2.75 18.47
N GLU A 183 -11.41 3.70 18.05
CA GLU A 183 -12.60 3.42 17.27
C GLU A 183 -12.26 2.82 15.91
N CYS A 184 -11.24 3.36 15.22
CA CYS A 184 -10.71 2.80 13.97
C CYS A 184 -10.30 1.33 14.15
N ILE A 185 -9.56 1.03 15.22
CA ILE A 185 -9.07 -0.33 15.51
C ILE A 185 -10.24 -1.29 15.81
N CYS A 186 -11.22 -0.87 16.61
CA CYS A 186 -12.42 -1.67 16.86
C CYS A 186 -13.18 -1.96 15.56
N MET A 187 -13.41 -0.95 14.73
CA MET A 187 -14.09 -1.12 13.44
C MET A 187 -13.35 -2.08 12.50
N LEU A 188 -12.02 -1.99 12.44
CA LEU A 188 -11.20 -2.93 11.68
C LEU A 188 -11.30 -4.35 12.19
N ALA A 189 -11.28 -4.54 13.51
CA ALA A 189 -11.40 -5.85 14.14
C ALA A 189 -12.76 -6.53 13.89
N GLU A 190 -13.82 -5.73 13.68
CA GLU A 190 -15.19 -6.18 13.38
C GLU A 190 -15.47 -6.30 11.88
N SER A 191 -14.50 -5.97 11.01
CA SER A 191 -14.65 -5.97 9.54
C SER A 191 -13.84 -7.08 8.88
N ASP A 192 -14.15 -7.36 7.60
CA ASP A 192 -13.35 -8.24 6.73
C ASP A 192 -12.18 -7.52 6.04
N THR A 193 -11.97 -6.23 6.35
CA THR A 193 -10.86 -5.43 5.81
C THR A 193 -9.52 -5.99 6.27
N VAL A 194 -8.59 -6.17 5.34
CA VAL A 194 -7.21 -6.53 5.70
C VAL A 194 -6.37 -5.26 5.83
N TYR A 195 -5.72 -5.11 6.97
CA TYR A 195 -4.82 -3.98 7.22
C TYR A 195 -3.38 -4.31 6.83
N VAL A 196 -2.81 -3.50 5.93
CA VAL A 196 -1.43 -3.58 5.43
C VAL A 196 -0.70 -2.30 5.84
N PRO A 197 -0.02 -2.29 6.99
CA PRO A 197 0.45 -1.05 7.63
C PRO A 197 1.66 -0.38 7.00
N THR A 198 2.48 -1.10 6.24
CA THR A 198 3.69 -0.59 5.56
C THR A 198 4.63 0.19 6.49
N VAL A 199 4.80 -0.29 7.72
CA VAL A 199 5.54 0.46 8.78
C VAL A 199 7.03 0.60 8.50
N SER A 200 7.59 -0.19 7.58
CA SER A 200 8.97 -0.02 7.09
C SER A 200 9.23 1.35 6.47
N THR A 201 8.21 2.02 5.93
CA THR A 201 8.30 3.41 5.44
C THR A 201 8.64 4.44 6.51
N ILE A 202 8.38 4.12 7.78
CA ILE A 202 8.71 4.95 8.95
C ILE A 202 9.98 4.41 9.61
N ARG A 203 9.97 3.11 9.95
CA ARG A 203 11.05 2.48 10.72
C ARG A 203 12.42 2.61 10.03
N ASN A 204 12.47 2.49 8.71
CA ASN A 204 13.71 2.59 7.94
C ASN A 204 14.28 4.02 7.86
N LEU A 205 13.54 5.02 8.33
CA LEU A 205 14.02 6.41 8.44
C LEU A 205 14.75 6.69 9.76
N ILE A 206 14.73 5.77 10.71
CA ILE A 206 15.48 5.91 11.96
C ILE A 206 16.97 5.93 11.62
N GLY A 207 17.66 7.02 12.01
CA GLY A 207 19.07 7.26 11.71
C GLY A 207 19.34 7.85 10.32
N ASP A 208 18.31 8.24 9.55
CA ASP A 208 18.46 8.94 8.28
C ASP A 208 18.43 10.47 8.50
N ASP A 209 19.51 11.16 8.08
CA ASP A 209 19.67 12.61 8.29
C ASP A 209 18.72 13.48 7.47
N ARG A 210 17.92 12.90 6.58
CA ARG A 210 16.98 13.63 5.74
C ARG A 210 15.81 14.22 6.53
N PHE A 211 15.45 13.61 7.65
CA PHE A 211 14.29 14.00 8.46
C PHE A 211 14.68 14.20 9.93
N PRO A 212 13.94 15.06 10.68
CA PRO A 212 14.16 15.26 12.11
C PRO A 212 13.97 13.94 12.87
N GLN A 213 15.01 13.47 13.54
CA GLN A 213 14.99 12.14 14.17
C GLN A 213 13.99 12.02 15.32
N ASP A 214 13.78 13.08 16.08
CA ASP A 214 12.75 13.10 17.13
C ASP A 214 11.34 12.87 16.54
N THR A 215 11.03 13.51 15.40
CA THR A 215 9.78 13.29 14.68
C THR A 215 9.66 11.83 14.21
N ILE A 216 10.70 11.30 13.57
CA ILE A 216 10.69 9.90 13.09
C ILE A 216 10.51 8.90 14.23
N GLN A 217 11.19 9.10 15.35
CA GLN A 217 11.05 8.24 16.53
C GLN A 217 9.65 8.30 17.13
N ASN A 218 9.04 9.49 17.24
CA ASN A 218 7.68 9.66 17.73
C ASN A 218 6.67 8.96 16.80
N LEU A 219 6.80 9.14 15.48
CA LEU A 219 5.95 8.48 14.49
C LEU A 219 6.09 6.95 14.56
N TRP A 220 7.32 6.45 14.72
CA TRP A 220 7.55 5.01 14.90
C TRP A 220 6.92 4.48 16.20
N LEU A 221 7.07 5.18 17.33
CA LEU A 221 6.46 4.78 18.59
C LEU A 221 4.92 4.76 18.51
N CYS A 222 4.32 5.76 17.85
CA CYS A 222 2.89 5.82 17.60
C CYS A 222 2.43 4.63 16.75
N GLN A 223 3.10 4.35 15.64
CA GLN A 223 2.73 3.27 14.74
C GLN A 223 2.95 1.89 15.37
N LYS A 224 3.99 1.75 16.18
CA LYS A 224 4.27 0.55 16.98
C LYS A 224 3.15 0.24 17.98
N ASP A 225 2.61 1.27 18.67
CA ASP A 225 1.45 1.14 19.58
C ASP A 225 0.19 0.72 18.79
N ILE A 226 -0.11 1.39 17.68
CA ILE A 226 -1.24 1.06 16.81
C ILE A 226 -1.16 -0.42 16.37
N LEU A 227 0.00 -0.86 15.90
CA LEU A 227 0.20 -2.22 15.41
C LEU A 227 0.00 -3.27 16.53
N SER A 228 0.53 -3.01 17.71
CA SER A 228 0.36 -3.86 18.89
C SER A 228 -1.11 -3.98 19.31
N ARG A 229 -1.85 -2.87 19.27
CA ARG A 229 -3.28 -2.84 19.60
C ARG A 229 -4.13 -3.53 18.52
N CYS A 230 -3.86 -3.29 17.24
CA CYS A 230 -4.50 -4.01 16.12
C CYS A 230 -4.33 -5.53 16.29
N TYR A 231 -3.08 -5.96 16.56
CA TYR A 231 -2.81 -7.36 16.81
C TYR A 231 -3.60 -7.92 18.01
N THR A 232 -3.63 -7.19 19.12
CA THR A 232 -4.32 -7.62 20.35
C THR A 232 -5.84 -7.73 20.13
N GLN A 233 -6.43 -6.84 19.35
CA GLN A 233 -7.86 -6.82 19.06
C GLN A 233 -8.28 -7.75 17.91
N GLY A 234 -7.34 -8.45 17.28
CA GLY A 234 -7.67 -9.45 16.27
C GLY A 234 -7.89 -8.90 14.86
N VAL A 235 -7.44 -7.68 14.59
CA VAL A 235 -7.44 -7.10 13.22
C VAL A 235 -6.71 -8.03 12.25
N HIS A 236 -7.25 -8.20 11.05
CA HIS A 236 -6.62 -8.98 9.98
C HIS A 236 -5.41 -8.23 9.43
N LEU A 237 -4.21 -8.67 9.80
CA LEU A 237 -2.94 -8.03 9.44
C LEU A 237 -2.23 -8.80 8.35
N ALA A 238 -1.75 -8.12 7.30
CA ALA A 238 -0.85 -8.69 6.31
C ALA A 238 0.39 -7.82 6.11
N LEU A 239 1.53 -8.44 5.78
CA LEU A 239 2.75 -7.71 5.47
C LEU A 239 2.66 -7.10 4.08
N GLY A 240 3.10 -5.87 3.95
CA GLY A 240 3.37 -5.16 2.71
C GLY A 240 4.30 -4.01 3.04
N SER A 241 5.37 -3.84 2.29
CA SER A 241 6.44 -2.94 2.70
C SER A 241 6.37 -1.54 2.09
N ASP A 242 5.57 -1.35 1.05
CA ASP A 242 5.62 -0.20 0.16
C ASP A 242 7.00 -0.07 -0.52
N ALA A 243 7.56 -1.23 -0.95
CA ALA A 243 8.87 -1.26 -1.61
C ALA A 243 8.87 -0.36 -2.85
N GLY A 244 9.91 0.46 -2.94
CA GLY A 244 10.02 1.55 -3.88
C GLY A 244 9.90 2.92 -3.21
N ALA A 245 9.25 3.04 -2.07
CA ALA A 245 9.29 4.23 -1.23
C ALA A 245 10.72 4.49 -0.71
N TYR A 246 11.00 5.74 -0.31
CA TYR A 246 12.33 6.10 0.17
C TYR A 246 12.77 5.20 1.35
N ARG A 247 13.98 4.63 1.25
CA ARG A 247 14.56 3.65 2.18
C ARG A 247 13.87 2.29 2.25
N VAL A 248 12.92 2.00 1.36
CA VAL A 248 12.29 0.68 1.27
C VAL A 248 12.68 0.01 -0.05
N LEU A 249 13.65 -0.90 0.02
CA LEU A 249 14.20 -1.57 -1.15
C LEU A 249 13.38 -2.81 -1.53
N HIS A 250 13.26 -3.08 -2.83
CA HIS A 250 12.60 -4.29 -3.34
C HIS A 250 13.19 -5.56 -2.72
N ALA A 251 12.31 -6.50 -2.41
CA ALA A 251 12.61 -7.77 -1.73
C ALA A 251 13.15 -7.63 -0.30
N ARG A 252 13.95 -6.60 0.00
CA ARG A 252 14.42 -6.34 1.36
C ARG A 252 13.33 -5.74 2.24
N GLY A 253 12.49 -4.87 1.69
CA GLY A 253 11.44 -4.17 2.42
C GLY A 253 10.51 -5.10 3.20
N ILE A 254 10.11 -6.26 2.62
CA ILE A 254 9.24 -7.20 3.32
C ILE A 254 9.93 -7.87 4.53
N GLN A 255 11.24 -8.01 4.51
CA GLN A 255 12.00 -8.48 5.66
C GLN A 255 12.05 -7.40 6.74
N ASP A 256 12.30 -6.14 6.35
CA ASP A 256 12.29 -4.99 7.26
C ASP A 256 10.90 -4.80 7.89
N GLU A 257 9.83 -4.99 7.11
CA GLU A 257 8.44 -4.96 7.59
C GLU A 257 8.19 -6.05 8.64
N TYR A 258 8.62 -7.28 8.39
CA TYR A 258 8.48 -8.36 9.38
C TYR A 258 9.28 -8.10 10.66
N GLU A 259 10.52 -7.56 10.55
CA GLU A 259 11.30 -7.14 11.73
C GLU A 259 10.56 -6.05 12.52
N ALA A 260 9.96 -5.07 11.85
CA ALA A 260 9.16 -4.03 12.50
C ALA A 260 7.96 -4.61 13.27
N PHE A 261 7.25 -5.60 12.71
CA PHE A 261 6.18 -6.33 13.41
C PHE A 261 6.71 -7.07 14.64
N LYS A 262 7.89 -7.70 14.56
CA LYS A 262 8.50 -8.35 15.73
C LYS A 262 8.88 -7.36 16.83
N GLU A 263 9.38 -6.19 16.46
CA GLU A 263 9.66 -5.11 17.42
C GLU A 263 8.41 -4.59 18.14
N ALA A 264 7.27 -4.57 17.45
CA ALA A 264 6.01 -4.07 18.00
C ALA A 264 5.27 -5.11 18.86
N ILE A 265 5.31 -6.37 18.48
CA ILE A 265 4.42 -7.43 19.00
C ILE A 265 5.21 -8.54 19.70
N GLY A 266 6.44 -8.78 19.28
CA GLY A 266 7.27 -9.92 19.70
C GLY A 266 7.32 -11.02 18.64
N ASP A 267 8.43 -11.75 18.61
CA ASP A 267 8.63 -12.88 17.67
C ASP A 267 7.95 -14.14 18.21
N THR A 268 6.70 -14.35 17.86
CA THR A 268 5.89 -15.48 18.33
C THR A 268 5.36 -16.33 17.18
N PRO A 269 5.16 -17.65 17.39
CA PRO A 269 4.49 -18.50 16.40
C PRO A 269 3.09 -18.00 16.02
N LEU A 270 2.39 -17.36 16.97
CA LEU A 270 1.05 -16.82 16.75
C LEU A 270 1.09 -15.59 15.83
N LEU A 271 2.06 -14.68 16.00
CA LEU A 271 2.26 -13.57 15.07
C LEU A 271 2.44 -14.08 13.66
N LYS A 272 3.35 -15.04 13.47
CA LYS A 272 3.62 -15.63 12.16
C LYS A 272 2.38 -16.29 11.56
N ALA A 273 1.59 -17.02 12.35
CA ALA A 273 0.37 -17.66 11.89
C ALA A 273 -0.68 -16.63 11.43
N ARG A 274 -0.88 -15.53 12.19
CA ARG A 274 -1.81 -14.45 11.82
C ARG A 274 -1.40 -13.71 10.56
N LEU A 275 -0.10 -13.47 10.37
CA LEU A 275 0.41 -12.81 9.16
C LEU A 275 0.24 -13.72 7.92
N ILE A 276 0.40 -15.04 8.06
CA ILE A 276 0.11 -16.01 6.99
C ILE A 276 -1.38 -16.01 6.67
N GLU A 277 -2.24 -15.95 7.67
CA GLU A 277 -3.70 -15.85 7.47
C GLU A 277 -4.09 -14.56 6.74
N GLY A 278 -3.55 -13.41 7.16
CA GLY A 278 -3.78 -12.13 6.48
C GLY A 278 -3.29 -12.15 5.03
N GLN A 279 -2.11 -12.71 4.78
CA GLN A 279 -1.60 -12.92 3.43
C GLN A 279 -2.57 -13.77 2.57
N LYS A 280 -3.13 -14.85 3.12
CA LYS A 280 -4.11 -15.69 2.44
C LYS A 280 -5.39 -14.91 2.11
N ARG A 281 -5.90 -14.10 3.04
CA ARG A 281 -7.06 -13.23 2.80
C ARG A 281 -6.79 -12.23 1.66
N ILE A 282 -5.59 -11.64 1.60
CA ILE A 282 -5.20 -10.80 0.45
C ILE A 282 -5.24 -11.58 -0.85
N GLN A 283 -4.69 -12.80 -0.89
CA GLN A 283 -4.71 -13.63 -2.10
C GLN A 283 -6.12 -14.05 -2.55
N GLU A 284 -7.05 -14.20 -1.61
CA GLU A 284 -8.45 -14.55 -1.90
C GLU A 284 -9.27 -13.35 -2.41
N LYS A 285 -8.93 -12.13 -1.98
CA LYS A 285 -9.62 -10.90 -2.37
C LYS A 285 -9.07 -10.29 -3.67
N PHE A 286 -7.79 -10.47 -3.94
CA PHE A 286 -7.02 -9.79 -5.00
C PHE A 286 -6.33 -10.79 -5.93
#